data_9418e6f724d9e5bc04cd36d5a322e02e
#
_entry.id   9418e6f724d9e5bc04cd36d5a322e02e
#
_cell.length_a   1.000
_cell.length_b   1.000
_cell.length_c   1.000
_cell.angle_alpha   90.00
_cell.angle_beta   90.00
_cell.angle_gamma   90.00
#
_symmetry.space_group_name_H-M   'P 1'
#
loop_
_entity.id
_entity.type
_entity.pdbx_description
1 polymer ?
#
loop_
_entity_poly.entity_id
_entity_poly.type
_entity_poly.pdbx_seq_one_letter_code
_entity_poly.pdbx_strand_id
1 'polypeptide(L)'
;TVEQMRNLPVAFARDGTPIALSAVADIESVTNPEVIRRQNLQRREAIFAGVQGRNAGEVGADVQKLVDATVLPPGYSFDVGGQVQQQQEAFGGLLAAMGLAVIFIYIVLASQFGSFVQPIAIMASLPLALIGVMLALLLWRSTLNVFSMIGLVMLMGLVTKNAILLVDFANQMRKSGATVADALLQAGLIRMRPIVMTTMAMVFGMLPMALALNDGGEIQAPMGRAIIGGVITSTLLTLVVVPVIWSYLVRPRRTVAP
;
A
#
# COMPACT_ATOMS: atom_id res chain seq x y z
N THR A 1 -43.90 8.69 26.85
CA THR A 1 -44.03 7.35 27.40
C THR A 1 -45.38 6.71 26.97
N VAL A 2 -45.46 5.38 26.97
CA VAL A 2 -46.70 4.64 26.59
C VAL A 2 -47.90 5.10 27.42
N GLU A 3 -47.70 5.43 28.70
CA GLU A 3 -48.73 5.97 29.55
C GLU A 3 -49.24 7.34 29.13
N GLN A 4 -48.37 8.22 28.61
CA GLN A 4 -48.79 9.51 28.07
C GLN A 4 -49.60 9.34 26.80
N MET A 5 -49.27 8.35 25.97
CA MET A 5 -50.07 8.04 24.76
C MET A 5 -51.43 7.46 25.15
N ARG A 6 -51.55 6.63 26.16
CA ARG A 6 -52.84 6.10 26.66
C ARG A 6 -53.79 7.18 27.09
N ASN A 7 -53.29 8.22 27.71
CA ASN A 7 -54.07 9.32 28.28
C ASN A 7 -54.27 10.50 27.28
N LEU A 8 -53.82 10.35 26.02
CA LEU A 8 -54.00 11.40 25.00
C LEU A 8 -55.47 11.55 24.64
N PRO A 9 -56.07 12.76 24.79
CA PRO A 9 -57.45 12.99 24.37
C PRO A 9 -57.54 13.02 22.84
N VAL A 10 -58.33 12.07 22.27
CA VAL A 10 -58.51 11.94 20.80
C VAL A 10 -59.89 12.46 20.33
N ALA A 11 -60.85 12.61 21.21
CA ALA A 11 -62.17 13.15 20.93
C ALA A 11 -62.81 13.72 22.20
N PHE A 12 -63.92 14.44 22.04
CA PHE A 12 -64.77 14.93 23.12
C PHE A 12 -66.16 14.27 22.97
N ALA A 13 -66.71 13.76 24.08
CA ALA A 13 -68.07 13.29 24.09
C ALA A 13 -69.05 14.45 23.97
N ARG A 14 -70.36 14.17 23.74
CA ARG A 14 -71.37 15.21 23.58
C ARG A 14 -71.58 16.08 24.82
N ASP A 15 -71.12 15.62 25.97
CA ASP A 15 -71.09 16.29 27.26
C ASP A 15 -69.82 17.09 27.54
N GLY A 16 -68.89 17.13 26.60
CA GLY A 16 -67.62 17.86 26.69
C GLY A 16 -66.51 17.11 27.43
N THR A 17 -66.72 15.87 27.84
CA THR A 17 -65.72 15.06 28.51
C THR A 17 -64.67 14.54 27.47
N PRO A 18 -63.32 14.63 27.76
CA PRO A 18 -62.31 14.12 26.86
C PRO A 18 -62.29 12.61 26.82
N ILE A 19 -62.28 12.02 25.64
CA ILE A 19 -62.15 10.57 25.41
C ILE A 19 -60.68 10.27 25.21
N ALA A 20 -60.08 9.53 26.13
CA ALA A 20 -58.67 9.12 26.03
C ALA A 20 -58.47 8.05 24.96
N LEU A 21 -57.27 8.03 24.32
CA LEU A 21 -56.92 7.04 23.29
C LEU A 21 -57.11 5.58 23.79
N SER A 22 -56.85 5.32 25.07
CA SER A 22 -57.05 4.00 25.70
C SER A 22 -58.51 3.51 25.75
N ALA A 23 -59.47 4.43 25.56
CA ALA A 23 -60.91 4.08 25.51
C ALA A 23 -61.38 3.61 24.11
N VAL A 24 -60.63 3.90 23.06
CA VAL A 24 -60.98 3.62 21.66
C VAL A 24 -59.97 2.76 20.90
N ALA A 25 -58.76 2.52 21.52
CA ALA A 25 -57.70 1.72 20.90
C ALA A 25 -56.86 1.02 21.98
N ASP A 26 -56.45 -0.21 21.70
CA ASP A 26 -55.47 -0.91 22.47
C ASP A 26 -54.05 -0.51 22.00
N ILE A 27 -53.20 -0.10 22.98
CA ILE A 27 -51.85 0.32 22.70
C ILE A 27 -50.90 -0.78 23.17
N GLU A 28 -50.31 -1.49 22.21
CA GLU A 28 -49.34 -2.54 22.43
C GLU A 28 -47.95 -2.08 22.06
N SER A 29 -46.96 -2.35 22.92
CA SER A 29 -45.57 -2.08 22.62
C SER A 29 -44.96 -3.25 21.87
N VAL A 30 -44.68 -3.05 20.60
CA VAL A 30 -44.05 -4.08 19.74
C VAL A 30 -42.63 -3.65 19.37
N THR A 31 -41.72 -4.63 19.39
CA THR A 31 -40.34 -4.39 18.94
C THR A 31 -40.24 -4.64 17.44
N ASN A 32 -40.18 -3.57 16.68
CA ASN A 32 -39.91 -3.62 15.23
C ASN A 32 -38.56 -3.03 14.90
N PRO A 33 -37.80 -3.59 13.94
CA PRO A 33 -36.59 -2.96 13.46
C PRO A 33 -36.93 -1.63 12.80
N GLU A 34 -36.29 -0.55 13.23
CA GLU A 34 -36.48 0.81 12.69
C GLU A 34 -36.08 0.89 11.21
N VAL A 35 -35.03 0.13 10.84
CA VAL A 35 -34.52 0.08 9.45
C VAL A 35 -34.27 -1.36 9.07
N ILE A 36 -34.85 -1.80 7.96
CA ILE A 36 -34.55 -3.10 7.35
C ILE A 36 -33.49 -2.87 6.27
N ARG A 37 -32.25 -3.25 6.57
CA ARG A 37 -31.15 -3.18 5.60
C ARG A 37 -31.10 -4.46 4.79
N ARG A 38 -30.83 -4.30 3.49
CA ARG A 38 -30.64 -5.43 2.55
C ARG A 38 -29.34 -5.24 1.76
N GLN A 39 -28.68 -6.38 1.52
CA GLN A 39 -27.53 -6.46 0.63
C GLN A 39 -27.77 -7.65 -0.30
N ASN A 40 -27.60 -7.48 -1.58
CA ASN A 40 -27.89 -8.52 -2.59
C ASN A 40 -29.27 -9.16 -2.43
N LEU A 41 -30.30 -8.35 -2.15
CA LEU A 41 -31.68 -8.74 -1.90
C LEU A 41 -31.94 -9.53 -0.60
N GLN A 42 -30.92 -9.92 0.13
CA GLN A 42 -31.00 -10.59 1.43
C GLN A 42 -31.06 -9.59 2.57
N ARG A 43 -31.83 -9.91 3.63
CA ARG A 43 -31.85 -9.11 4.87
C ARG A 43 -30.50 -9.21 5.55
N ARG A 44 -29.97 -8.08 6.02
CA ARG A 44 -28.67 -7.96 6.65
C ARG A 44 -28.78 -7.23 7.98
N GLU A 45 -28.14 -7.76 8.99
CA GLU A 45 -27.78 -7.03 10.21
C GLU A 45 -26.27 -6.76 10.21
N ALA A 46 -25.85 -5.57 10.63
CA ALA A 46 -24.45 -5.20 10.64
C ALA A 46 -23.98 -4.85 12.07
N ILE A 47 -22.95 -5.51 12.51
CA ILE A 47 -22.27 -5.22 13.78
C ILE A 47 -21.04 -4.38 13.43
N PHE A 48 -20.99 -3.14 13.93
CA PHE A 48 -19.86 -2.25 13.74
C PHE A 48 -19.01 -2.23 15.00
N ALA A 49 -17.69 -2.42 14.84
CA ALA A 49 -16.74 -2.35 15.91
C ALA A 49 -15.53 -1.47 15.50
N GLY A 50 -15.08 -0.60 16.42
CA GLY A 50 -13.84 0.15 16.27
C GLY A 50 -12.67 -0.60 16.92
N VAL A 51 -11.48 -0.50 16.35
CA VAL A 51 -10.27 -1.09 16.90
C VAL A 51 -9.44 0.01 17.57
N GLN A 52 -9.01 -0.21 18.83
CA GLN A 52 -8.16 0.68 19.57
C GLN A 52 -7.00 -0.11 20.21
N GLY A 53 -5.77 0.43 20.11
CA GLY A 53 -4.57 -0.14 20.74
C GLY A 53 -3.97 -1.39 20.08
N ARG A 54 -4.61 -1.95 19.04
CA ARG A 54 -4.12 -3.08 18.25
C ARG A 54 -4.22 -2.79 16.74
N ASN A 55 -3.52 -3.58 15.94
CA ASN A 55 -3.64 -3.48 14.48
C ASN A 55 -5.00 -4.05 14.03
N ALA A 56 -5.70 -3.31 13.15
CA ALA A 56 -7.01 -3.73 12.60
C ALA A 56 -6.95 -5.09 11.88
N GLY A 57 -5.83 -5.40 11.21
CA GLY A 57 -5.62 -6.69 10.56
C GLY A 57 -5.53 -7.87 11.52
N GLU A 58 -4.88 -7.70 12.68
CA GLU A 58 -4.80 -8.73 13.72
C GLU A 58 -6.18 -9.00 14.35
N VAL A 59 -6.89 -7.92 14.67
CA VAL A 59 -8.26 -8.02 15.20
C VAL A 59 -9.19 -8.66 14.17
N GLY A 60 -9.06 -8.29 12.89
CA GLY A 60 -9.81 -8.91 11.80
C GLY A 60 -9.56 -10.41 11.67
N ALA A 61 -8.30 -10.85 11.84
CA ALA A 61 -7.96 -12.27 11.84
C ALA A 61 -8.56 -13.03 13.04
N ASP A 62 -8.61 -12.39 14.21
CA ASP A 62 -9.25 -12.99 15.40
C ASP A 62 -10.77 -13.07 15.23
N VAL A 63 -11.39 -12.03 14.65
CA VAL A 63 -12.83 -12.05 14.30
C VAL A 63 -13.12 -13.15 13.28
N GLN A 64 -12.27 -13.32 12.26
CA GLN A 64 -12.45 -14.40 11.29
C GLN A 64 -12.41 -15.78 11.94
N LYS A 65 -11.51 -16.03 12.88
CA LYS A 65 -11.46 -17.29 13.65
C LYS A 65 -12.75 -17.54 14.44
N LEU A 66 -13.31 -16.49 15.05
CA LEU A 66 -14.58 -16.59 15.77
C LEU A 66 -15.75 -16.91 14.84
N VAL A 67 -15.78 -16.26 13.68
CA VAL A 67 -16.76 -16.50 12.61
C VAL A 67 -16.69 -17.95 12.14
N ASP A 68 -15.48 -18.45 11.84
CA ASP A 68 -15.25 -19.82 11.37
C ASP A 68 -15.61 -20.88 12.43
N ALA A 69 -15.47 -20.53 13.72
CA ALA A 69 -15.83 -21.40 14.83
C ALA A 69 -17.34 -21.40 15.16
N THR A 70 -18.12 -20.45 14.64
CA THR A 70 -19.53 -20.27 14.97
C THR A 70 -20.41 -20.98 13.96
N VAL A 71 -21.18 -21.95 14.42
CA VAL A 71 -22.14 -22.66 13.56
C VAL A 71 -23.44 -21.87 13.46
N LEU A 72 -23.76 -21.44 12.25
CA LEU A 72 -24.99 -20.69 11.95
C LEU A 72 -26.15 -21.63 11.58
N PRO A 73 -27.39 -21.24 11.85
CA PRO A 73 -28.56 -21.92 11.32
C PRO A 73 -28.61 -21.88 9.79
N PRO A 74 -29.29 -22.84 9.13
CA PRO A 74 -29.45 -22.82 7.68
C PRO A 74 -30.05 -21.50 7.18
N GLY A 75 -29.47 -20.93 6.15
CA GLY A 75 -29.90 -19.65 5.53
C GLY A 75 -29.24 -18.39 6.10
N TYR A 76 -28.35 -18.52 7.09
CA TYR A 76 -27.55 -17.42 7.59
C TYR A 76 -26.09 -17.58 7.15
N SER A 77 -25.44 -16.45 6.86
CA SER A 77 -24.01 -16.40 6.57
C SER A 77 -23.38 -15.17 7.22
N PHE A 78 -22.14 -15.29 7.64
CA PHE A 78 -21.34 -14.13 8.02
C PHE A 78 -20.64 -13.56 6.79
N ASP A 79 -20.60 -12.23 6.73
CA ASP A 79 -19.80 -11.48 5.77
C ASP A 79 -18.95 -10.48 6.57
N VAL A 80 -17.65 -10.70 6.61
CA VAL A 80 -16.70 -9.84 7.33
C VAL A 80 -16.26 -8.75 6.35
N GLY A 81 -16.90 -7.60 6.44
CA GLY A 81 -16.67 -6.45 5.58
C GLY A 81 -15.90 -5.31 6.26
N GLY A 82 -15.95 -4.15 5.62
CA GLY A 82 -15.41 -2.91 6.13
C GLY A 82 -13.93 -2.70 5.80
N GLN A 83 -13.22 -1.98 6.69
CA GLN A 83 -11.85 -1.53 6.43
C GLN A 83 -10.86 -2.68 6.21
N VAL A 84 -11.05 -3.80 6.90
CA VAL A 84 -10.17 -4.98 6.78
C VAL A 84 -10.29 -5.62 5.39
N GLN A 85 -11.51 -5.81 4.90
CA GLN A 85 -11.75 -6.35 3.56
C GLN A 85 -11.20 -5.41 2.48
N GLN A 86 -11.49 -4.11 2.56
CA GLN A 86 -10.96 -3.11 1.63
C GLN A 86 -9.42 -3.10 1.62
N GLN A 87 -8.81 -3.27 2.78
CA GLN A 87 -7.37 -3.35 2.89
C GLN A 87 -6.83 -4.62 2.20
N GLN A 88 -7.44 -5.78 2.41
CA GLN A 88 -7.03 -7.03 1.76
C GLN A 88 -7.17 -6.98 0.23
N GLU A 89 -8.29 -6.46 -0.27
CA GLU A 89 -8.53 -6.28 -1.71
C GLU A 89 -7.50 -5.31 -2.32
N ALA A 90 -7.22 -4.18 -1.64
CA ALA A 90 -6.20 -3.23 -2.06
C ALA A 90 -4.79 -3.85 -2.07
N PHE A 91 -4.43 -4.65 -1.07
CA PHE A 91 -3.14 -5.35 -1.03
C PHE A 91 -3.00 -6.34 -2.20
N GLY A 92 -4.05 -7.12 -2.48
CA GLY A 92 -4.06 -8.04 -3.61
C GLY A 92 -3.87 -7.32 -4.96
N GLY A 93 -4.60 -6.22 -5.16
CA GLY A 93 -4.47 -5.38 -6.35
C GLY A 93 -3.09 -4.73 -6.50
N LEU A 94 -2.52 -4.22 -5.39
CA LEU A 94 -1.20 -3.60 -5.39
C LEU A 94 -0.07 -4.61 -5.63
N LEU A 95 -0.17 -5.83 -5.10
CA LEU A 95 0.79 -6.90 -5.38
C LEU A 95 0.76 -7.30 -6.87
N ALA A 96 -0.43 -7.41 -7.46
CA ALA A 96 -0.56 -7.67 -8.89
C ALA A 96 0.01 -6.52 -9.73
N ALA A 97 -0.28 -5.27 -9.37
CA ALA A 97 0.29 -4.08 -10.02
C ALA A 97 1.81 -4.03 -9.90
N MET A 98 2.37 -4.41 -8.75
CA MET A 98 3.82 -4.50 -8.52
C MET A 98 4.47 -5.56 -9.42
N GLY A 99 3.87 -6.75 -9.52
CA GLY A 99 4.33 -7.79 -10.45
C GLY A 99 4.31 -7.32 -11.91
N LEU A 100 3.23 -6.65 -12.31
CA LEU A 100 3.10 -6.09 -13.65
C LEU A 100 4.13 -4.98 -13.91
N ALA A 101 4.38 -4.10 -12.93
CA ALA A 101 5.40 -3.07 -13.03
C ALA A 101 6.80 -3.65 -13.24
N VAL A 102 7.16 -4.72 -12.52
CA VAL A 102 8.43 -5.43 -12.70
C VAL A 102 8.57 -5.95 -14.15
N ILE A 103 7.51 -6.56 -14.69
CA ILE A 103 7.50 -7.05 -16.06
C ILE A 103 7.67 -5.92 -17.07
N PHE A 104 6.94 -4.81 -16.91
CA PHE A 104 7.08 -3.66 -17.80
C PHE A 104 8.45 -3.01 -17.72
N ILE A 105 9.01 -2.85 -16.51
CA ILE A 105 10.37 -2.35 -16.31
C ILE A 105 11.35 -3.25 -17.08
N TYR A 106 11.22 -4.58 -16.96
CA TYR A 106 12.09 -5.51 -17.67
C TYR A 106 11.98 -5.35 -19.20
N ILE A 107 10.76 -5.27 -19.75
CA ILE A 107 10.53 -5.12 -21.20
C ILE A 107 11.14 -3.81 -21.70
N VAL A 108 10.91 -2.70 -21.00
CA VAL A 108 11.47 -1.38 -21.36
C VAL A 108 12.99 -1.41 -21.32
N LEU A 109 13.58 -1.98 -20.27
CA LEU A 109 15.03 -2.10 -20.15
C LEU A 109 15.62 -3.01 -21.24
N ALA A 110 14.98 -4.15 -21.54
CA ALA A 110 15.44 -5.04 -22.60
C ALA A 110 15.42 -4.37 -23.98
N SER A 111 14.38 -3.57 -24.24
CA SER A 111 14.28 -2.75 -25.46
C SER A 111 15.35 -1.68 -25.52
N GLN A 112 15.56 -0.95 -24.42
CA GLN A 112 16.52 0.15 -24.33
C GLN A 112 17.98 -0.29 -24.53
N PHE A 113 18.35 -1.41 -23.90
CA PHE A 113 19.74 -1.92 -23.95
C PHE A 113 19.99 -2.91 -25.10
N GLY A 114 18.95 -3.35 -25.80
CA GLY A 114 19.06 -4.37 -26.86
C GLY A 114 19.65 -5.70 -26.33
N SER A 115 19.42 -6.03 -25.05
CA SER A 115 19.97 -7.19 -24.36
C SER A 115 19.00 -7.69 -23.31
N PHE A 116 18.81 -9.01 -23.25
CA PHE A 116 17.97 -9.66 -22.22
C PHE A 116 18.70 -9.84 -20.87
N VAL A 117 20.01 -9.76 -20.84
CA VAL A 117 20.83 -10.03 -19.65
C VAL A 117 21.09 -8.76 -18.84
N GLN A 118 21.34 -7.64 -19.50
CA GLN A 118 21.65 -6.37 -18.81
C GLN A 118 20.52 -5.86 -17.88
N PRO A 119 19.24 -5.98 -18.25
CA PRO A 119 18.14 -5.63 -17.35
C PRO A 119 18.19 -6.34 -16.01
N ILE A 120 18.66 -7.59 -15.95
CA ILE A 120 18.75 -8.36 -14.71
C ILE A 120 19.67 -7.68 -13.68
N ALA A 121 20.81 -7.12 -14.14
CA ALA A 121 21.71 -6.37 -13.28
C ALA A 121 21.05 -5.12 -12.68
N ILE A 122 20.26 -4.42 -13.49
CA ILE A 122 19.54 -3.22 -13.06
C ILE A 122 18.41 -3.58 -12.09
N MET A 123 17.65 -4.62 -12.42
CA MET A 123 16.53 -5.09 -11.59
C MET A 123 16.98 -5.65 -10.24
N ALA A 124 18.23 -6.07 -10.08
CA ALA A 124 18.79 -6.44 -8.78
C ALA A 124 18.73 -5.30 -7.74
N SER A 125 18.57 -4.05 -8.19
CA SER A 125 18.34 -2.90 -7.30
C SER A 125 16.95 -2.90 -6.64
N LEU A 126 15.95 -3.59 -7.21
CA LEU A 126 14.57 -3.63 -6.68
C LEU A 126 14.48 -4.36 -5.33
N PRO A 127 15.02 -5.60 -5.18
CA PRO A 127 15.06 -6.25 -3.86
C PRO A 127 15.79 -5.44 -2.79
N LEU A 128 16.86 -4.72 -3.19
CA LEU A 128 17.62 -3.88 -2.27
C LEU A 128 16.79 -2.69 -1.77
N ALA A 129 15.95 -2.13 -2.62
CA ALA A 129 15.01 -1.08 -2.24
C ALA A 129 13.96 -1.59 -1.24
N LEU A 130 13.47 -2.82 -1.42
CA LEU A 130 12.52 -3.44 -0.48
C LEU A 130 13.09 -3.54 0.94
N ILE A 131 14.35 -3.94 1.07
CA ILE A 131 15.05 -3.99 2.37
C ILE A 131 15.02 -2.60 3.02
N GLY A 132 15.32 -1.55 2.25
CA GLY A 132 15.29 -0.17 2.74
C GLY A 132 13.91 0.29 3.21
N VAL A 133 12.86 -0.07 2.47
CA VAL A 133 11.47 0.22 2.86
C VAL A 133 11.13 -0.44 4.19
N MET A 134 11.43 -1.74 4.32
CA MET A 134 11.13 -2.49 5.54
C MET A 134 11.89 -1.94 6.75
N LEU A 135 13.17 -1.61 6.59
CA LEU A 135 13.98 -0.99 7.64
C LEU A 135 13.43 0.37 8.06
N ALA A 136 13.04 1.21 7.09
CA ALA A 136 12.48 2.52 7.40
C ALA A 136 11.15 2.41 8.15
N LEU A 137 10.22 1.57 7.68
CA LEU A 137 8.95 1.36 8.36
C LEU A 137 9.15 0.83 9.79
N LEU A 138 10.13 -0.06 10.00
CA LEU A 138 10.48 -0.58 11.32
C LEU A 138 11.04 0.52 12.24
N LEU A 139 11.98 1.34 11.76
CA LEU A 139 12.59 2.42 12.52
C LEU A 139 11.58 3.48 12.95
N TRP A 140 10.65 3.84 12.06
CA TRP A 140 9.57 4.79 12.37
C TRP A 140 8.36 4.16 13.05
N ARG A 141 8.40 2.85 13.37
CA ARG A 141 7.28 2.09 13.93
C ARG A 141 5.99 2.28 13.14
N SER A 142 6.12 2.37 11.83
CA SER A 142 4.99 2.51 10.91
C SER A 142 4.53 1.14 10.44
N THR A 143 3.22 0.98 10.28
CA THR A 143 2.63 -0.27 9.76
C THR A 143 2.73 -0.32 8.24
N LEU A 144 2.83 -1.54 7.71
CA LEU A 144 2.66 -1.78 6.28
C LEU A 144 1.16 -1.60 5.94
N ASN A 145 0.84 -0.53 5.24
CA ASN A 145 -0.52 -0.18 4.84
C ASN A 145 -0.59 0.11 3.32
N VAL A 146 -1.79 0.41 2.83
CA VAL A 146 -2.01 0.71 1.40
C VAL A 146 -1.09 1.83 0.91
N PHE A 147 -0.89 2.89 1.71
CA PHE A 147 -0.03 4.03 1.34
C PHE A 147 1.44 3.64 1.25
N SER A 148 1.95 2.82 2.18
CA SER A 148 3.33 2.33 2.10
C SER A 148 3.54 1.42 0.89
N MET A 149 2.53 0.63 0.49
CA MET A 149 2.57 -0.19 -0.73
C MET A 149 2.56 0.68 -1.99
N ILE A 150 1.76 1.75 -2.03
CA ILE A 150 1.81 2.74 -3.12
C ILE A 150 3.21 3.36 -3.20
N GLY A 151 3.78 3.76 -2.05
CA GLY A 151 5.16 4.25 -1.97
C GLY A 151 6.17 3.26 -2.55
N LEU A 152 6.00 1.98 -2.29
CA LEU A 152 6.85 0.91 -2.80
C LEU A 152 6.74 0.77 -4.33
N VAL A 153 5.54 0.82 -4.89
CA VAL A 153 5.34 0.80 -6.36
C VAL A 153 6.00 2.01 -7.02
N MET A 154 5.81 3.20 -6.46
CA MET A 154 6.48 4.42 -6.95
C MET A 154 8.00 4.32 -6.84
N LEU A 155 8.50 3.75 -5.75
CA LEU A 155 9.93 3.57 -5.51
C LEU A 155 10.60 2.69 -6.58
N MET A 156 9.91 1.67 -7.09
CA MET A 156 10.46 0.81 -8.15
C MET A 156 10.89 1.61 -9.38
N GLY A 157 10.08 2.58 -9.81
CA GLY A 157 10.44 3.47 -10.93
C GLY A 157 11.59 4.43 -10.61
N LEU A 158 11.64 4.93 -9.37
CA LEU A 158 12.68 5.88 -8.96
C LEU A 158 14.06 5.22 -8.83
N VAL A 159 14.10 4.00 -8.31
CA VAL A 159 15.34 3.24 -8.08
C VAL A 159 15.97 2.77 -9.38
N THR A 160 15.16 2.26 -10.29
CA THR A 160 15.66 1.79 -11.60
C THR A 160 16.33 2.90 -12.39
N LYS A 161 15.87 4.16 -12.28
CA LYS A 161 16.50 5.31 -12.93
C LYS A 161 17.98 5.46 -12.56
N ASN A 162 18.34 5.32 -11.30
CA ASN A 162 19.73 5.47 -10.84
C ASN A 162 20.62 4.35 -11.40
N ALA A 163 20.12 3.11 -11.39
CA ALA A 163 20.82 1.97 -11.95
C ALA A 163 20.98 2.06 -13.48
N ILE A 164 19.96 2.55 -14.20
CA ILE A 164 20.02 2.78 -15.64
C ILE A 164 21.14 3.76 -15.99
N LEU A 165 21.20 4.92 -15.31
CA LEU A 165 22.21 5.96 -15.58
C LEU A 165 23.63 5.44 -15.38
N LEU A 166 23.86 4.58 -14.41
CA LEU A 166 25.17 3.97 -14.14
C LEU A 166 25.56 2.98 -15.24
N VAL A 167 24.66 2.04 -15.55
CA VAL A 167 24.91 0.98 -16.54
C VAL A 167 25.02 1.53 -17.95
N ASP A 168 24.20 2.52 -18.32
CA ASP A 168 24.26 3.16 -19.63
C ASP A 168 25.61 3.85 -19.84
N PHE A 169 26.07 4.59 -18.85
CA PHE A 169 27.38 5.24 -18.94
C PHE A 169 28.54 4.22 -19.00
N ALA A 170 28.47 3.14 -18.23
CA ALA A 170 29.44 2.05 -18.30
C ALA A 170 29.46 1.41 -19.70
N ASN A 171 28.29 1.21 -20.32
CA ASN A 171 28.18 0.71 -21.69
C ASN A 171 28.79 1.67 -22.72
N GLN A 172 28.60 3.00 -22.56
CA GLN A 172 29.20 4.01 -23.43
C GLN A 172 30.73 3.97 -23.34
N MET A 173 31.30 3.89 -22.13
CA MET A 173 32.74 3.78 -21.91
C MET A 173 33.32 2.49 -22.54
N ARG A 174 32.59 1.38 -22.46
CA ARG A 174 33.00 0.15 -23.12
C ARG A 174 32.99 0.24 -24.65
N LYS A 175 32.02 0.95 -25.20
CA LYS A 175 31.99 1.18 -26.67
C LYS A 175 33.17 1.99 -27.12
N SER A 176 33.71 2.90 -26.29
CA SER A 176 34.92 3.68 -26.58
C SER A 176 36.24 2.92 -26.31
N GLY A 177 36.18 1.64 -25.95
CA GLY A 177 37.37 0.77 -25.81
C GLY A 177 37.89 0.57 -24.39
N ALA A 178 37.22 1.14 -23.36
CA ALA A 178 37.64 0.97 -21.96
C ALA A 178 37.46 -0.48 -21.50
N THR A 179 38.30 -0.91 -20.55
CA THR A 179 38.14 -2.19 -19.88
C THR A 179 36.85 -2.18 -19.01
N VAL A 180 36.36 -3.36 -18.62
CA VAL A 180 35.17 -3.47 -17.75
C VAL A 180 35.37 -2.73 -16.43
N ALA A 181 36.56 -2.89 -15.83
CA ALA A 181 36.91 -2.26 -14.55
C ALA A 181 36.98 -0.72 -14.69
N ASP A 182 37.69 -0.20 -15.71
CA ASP A 182 37.82 1.23 -15.95
C ASP A 182 36.48 1.89 -16.28
N ALA A 183 35.66 1.21 -17.09
CA ALA A 183 34.31 1.70 -17.42
C ALA A 183 33.42 1.85 -16.19
N LEU A 184 33.44 0.88 -15.28
CA LEU A 184 32.69 0.91 -14.04
C LEU A 184 33.20 1.98 -13.07
N LEU A 185 34.52 2.09 -12.93
CA LEU A 185 35.16 3.06 -12.05
C LEU A 185 34.85 4.50 -12.50
N GLN A 186 35.00 4.77 -13.80
CA GLN A 186 34.63 6.07 -14.37
C GLN A 186 33.12 6.36 -14.27
N ALA A 187 32.27 5.35 -14.55
CA ALA A 187 30.84 5.47 -14.37
C ALA A 187 30.47 5.85 -12.93
N GLY A 188 31.08 5.18 -11.95
CA GLY A 188 30.89 5.49 -10.54
C GLY A 188 31.32 6.91 -10.19
N LEU A 189 32.52 7.33 -10.56
CA LEU A 189 33.05 8.66 -10.25
C LEU A 189 32.22 9.80 -10.86
N ILE A 190 31.83 9.67 -12.13
CA ILE A 190 31.09 10.71 -12.84
C ILE A 190 29.61 10.75 -12.45
N ARG A 191 28.97 9.58 -12.27
CA ARG A 191 27.53 9.50 -12.03
C ARG A 191 27.16 9.56 -10.54
N MET A 192 28.08 9.35 -9.61
CA MET A 192 27.79 9.41 -8.18
C MET A 192 27.23 10.78 -7.75
N ARG A 193 27.83 11.89 -8.22
CA ARG A 193 27.34 13.23 -7.85
C ARG A 193 25.89 13.49 -8.27
N PRO A 194 25.48 13.32 -9.56
CA PRO A 194 24.09 13.46 -9.96
C PRO A 194 23.12 12.53 -9.21
N ILE A 195 23.52 11.29 -8.97
CA ILE A 195 22.69 10.30 -8.24
C ILE A 195 22.45 10.77 -6.81
N VAL A 196 23.49 11.18 -6.09
CA VAL A 196 23.36 11.67 -4.71
C VAL A 196 22.53 12.96 -4.66
N MET A 197 22.72 13.88 -5.58
CA MET A 197 21.91 15.12 -5.66
C MET A 197 20.42 14.82 -5.83
N THR A 198 20.07 13.92 -6.76
CA THR A 198 18.67 13.54 -6.98
C THR A 198 18.08 12.77 -5.79
N THR A 199 18.86 11.92 -5.14
CA THR A 199 18.47 11.20 -3.93
C THR A 199 18.19 12.17 -2.79
N MET A 200 19.07 13.13 -2.52
CA MET A 200 18.85 14.15 -1.49
C MET A 200 17.63 15.01 -1.80
N ALA A 201 17.45 15.44 -3.05
CA ALA A 201 16.26 16.20 -3.46
C ALA A 201 14.96 15.42 -3.20
N MET A 202 14.93 14.10 -3.49
CA MET A 202 13.77 13.26 -3.19
C MET A 202 13.55 13.09 -1.70
N VAL A 203 14.61 12.86 -0.92
CA VAL A 203 14.51 12.72 0.54
C VAL A 203 13.94 13.99 1.17
N PHE A 204 14.50 15.16 0.86
CA PHE A 204 14.00 16.43 1.38
C PHE A 204 12.60 16.76 0.87
N GLY A 205 12.27 16.43 -0.38
CA GLY A 205 10.93 16.63 -0.94
C GLY A 205 9.86 15.77 -0.26
N MET A 206 10.22 14.55 0.21
CA MET A 206 9.31 13.65 0.90
C MET A 206 9.29 13.85 2.43
N LEU A 207 10.22 14.63 2.98
CA LEU A 207 10.34 14.85 4.41
C LEU A 207 9.06 15.43 5.06
N PRO A 208 8.40 16.45 4.49
CA PRO A 208 7.17 17.00 5.06
C PRO A 208 6.07 15.96 5.19
N MET A 209 5.92 15.08 4.19
CA MET A 209 4.96 13.98 4.20
C MET A 209 5.33 12.91 5.24
N ALA A 210 6.61 12.52 5.29
CA ALA A 210 7.08 11.50 6.23
C ALA A 210 6.93 11.91 7.70
N LEU A 211 7.03 13.21 7.98
CA LEU A 211 6.86 13.80 9.32
C LEU A 211 5.39 14.12 9.65
N ALA A 212 4.46 13.92 8.71
CA ALA A 212 3.04 14.22 8.89
C ALA A 212 2.78 15.67 9.36
N LEU A 213 3.43 16.65 8.70
CA LEU A 213 3.34 18.07 9.12
C LEU A 213 1.98 18.71 8.82
N ASN A 214 1.14 18.11 7.98
CA ASN A 214 -0.19 18.60 7.63
C ASN A 214 -1.27 17.82 8.40
N ASP A 215 -2.40 18.46 8.68
CA ASP A 215 -3.57 17.80 9.25
C ASP A 215 -4.01 16.64 8.35
N GLY A 216 -4.18 15.44 8.92
CA GLY A 216 -4.47 14.21 8.16
C GLY A 216 -3.26 13.59 7.46
N GLY A 217 -2.06 14.19 7.55
CA GLY A 217 -0.82 13.67 6.96
C GLY A 217 -0.38 12.32 7.53
N GLU A 218 -0.86 11.96 8.71
CA GLU A 218 -0.55 10.68 9.39
C GLU A 218 -0.90 9.46 8.54
N ILE A 219 -1.99 9.55 7.75
CA ILE A 219 -2.44 8.47 6.86
C ILE A 219 -1.44 8.25 5.73
N GLN A 220 -0.82 9.31 5.20
CA GLN A 220 0.12 9.27 4.09
C GLN A 220 1.58 9.16 4.53
N ALA A 221 1.89 9.45 5.79
CA ALA A 221 3.24 9.41 6.34
C ALA A 221 4.00 8.09 6.08
N PRO A 222 3.38 6.89 6.17
CA PRO A 222 4.03 5.63 5.83
C PRO A 222 4.54 5.57 4.38
N MET A 223 3.87 6.24 3.43
CA MET A 223 4.32 6.34 2.04
C MET A 223 5.62 7.14 1.95
N GLY A 224 5.67 8.33 2.56
CA GLY A 224 6.88 9.17 2.58
C GLY A 224 8.06 8.46 3.25
N ARG A 225 7.83 7.77 4.37
CA ARG A 225 8.83 6.99 5.11
C ARG A 225 9.36 5.83 4.29
N ALA A 226 8.49 5.10 3.60
CA ALA A 226 8.85 4.01 2.71
C ALA A 226 9.74 4.48 1.55
N ILE A 227 9.36 5.59 0.90
CA ILE A 227 10.13 6.19 -0.21
C ILE A 227 11.50 6.64 0.30
N ILE A 228 11.59 7.38 1.40
CA ILE A 228 12.86 7.87 1.95
C ILE A 228 13.79 6.70 2.25
N GLY A 229 13.33 5.71 3.01
CA GLY A 229 14.15 4.56 3.37
C GLY A 229 14.58 3.74 2.16
N GLY A 230 13.65 3.49 1.25
CA GLY A 230 13.93 2.74 0.04
C GLY A 230 14.92 3.45 -0.88
N VAL A 231 14.78 4.77 -1.07
CA VAL A 231 15.69 5.56 -1.92
C VAL A 231 17.10 5.65 -1.32
N ILE A 232 17.23 5.88 -0.02
CA ILE A 232 18.55 5.95 0.64
C ILE A 232 19.26 4.61 0.53
N THR A 233 18.60 3.53 0.98
CA THR A 233 19.20 2.20 0.99
C THR A 233 19.49 1.70 -0.42
N SER A 234 18.55 1.88 -1.34
CA SER A 234 18.76 1.46 -2.74
C SER A 234 19.89 2.25 -3.39
N THR A 235 20.02 3.55 -3.15
CA THR A 235 21.10 4.34 -3.74
C THR A 235 22.46 3.87 -3.25
N LEU A 236 22.63 3.65 -1.95
CA LEU A 236 23.87 3.15 -1.37
C LEU A 236 24.24 1.75 -1.92
N LEU A 237 23.27 0.85 -1.90
CA LEU A 237 23.51 -0.54 -2.34
C LEU A 237 23.62 -0.64 -3.87
N THR A 238 22.88 0.14 -4.64
CA THR A 238 22.95 0.13 -6.10
C THR A 238 24.31 0.58 -6.60
N LEU A 239 24.95 1.53 -5.95
CA LEU A 239 26.30 1.99 -6.32
C LEU A 239 27.36 0.89 -6.17
N VAL A 240 27.11 -0.13 -5.36
CA VAL A 240 28.04 -1.25 -5.15
C VAL A 240 27.55 -2.52 -5.87
N VAL A 241 26.31 -2.91 -5.65
CA VAL A 241 25.78 -4.20 -6.09
C VAL A 241 25.56 -4.24 -7.60
N VAL A 242 25.00 -3.17 -8.19
CA VAL A 242 24.74 -3.15 -9.65
C VAL A 242 26.03 -3.24 -10.47
N PRO A 243 27.11 -2.48 -10.19
CA PRO A 243 28.40 -2.66 -10.85
C PRO A 243 28.97 -4.06 -10.74
N VAL A 244 28.88 -4.67 -9.55
CA VAL A 244 29.37 -6.02 -9.31
C VAL A 244 28.60 -7.03 -10.17
N ILE A 245 27.27 -7.02 -10.10
CA ILE A 245 26.44 -7.93 -10.91
C ILE A 245 26.68 -7.71 -12.39
N TRP A 246 26.74 -6.45 -12.82
CA TRP A 246 26.98 -6.11 -14.22
C TRP A 246 28.34 -6.60 -14.70
N SER A 247 29.40 -6.54 -13.87
CA SER A 247 30.73 -7.04 -14.21
C SER A 247 30.75 -8.55 -14.45
N TYR A 248 29.93 -9.32 -13.69
CA TYR A 248 29.78 -10.77 -13.90
C TYR A 248 28.98 -11.13 -15.16
N LEU A 249 27.96 -10.34 -15.48
CA LEU A 249 27.07 -10.61 -16.61
C LEU A 249 27.67 -10.20 -17.96
N VAL A 250 28.58 -9.23 -17.94
CA VAL A 250 29.20 -8.73 -19.16
C VAL A 250 30.52 -9.44 -19.41
N ARG A 251 30.56 -10.30 -20.45
CA ARG A 251 31.76 -11.01 -20.85
C ARG A 251 32.90 -10.04 -21.20
N PRO A 252 34.14 -10.28 -20.76
CA PRO A 252 35.30 -9.51 -21.18
C PRO A 252 35.42 -9.63 -22.72
N ARG A 253 35.56 -8.50 -23.39
CA ARG A 253 35.90 -8.49 -24.82
C ARG A 253 37.28 -9.18 -24.94
N ARG A 254 37.38 -10.26 -25.69
CA ARG A 254 38.69 -10.78 -26.10
C ARG A 254 39.38 -9.64 -26.85
N THR A 255 40.42 -9.08 -26.27
CA THR A 255 41.35 -8.23 -27.01
C THR A 255 41.94 -9.11 -28.12
N VAL A 256 41.46 -8.89 -29.34
CA VAL A 256 42.22 -9.35 -30.51
C VAL A 256 43.46 -8.51 -30.49
N ALA A 257 44.59 -9.10 -30.10
CA ALA A 257 45.91 -8.46 -30.25
C ALA A 257 46.14 -8.15 -31.73
N PRO A 258 46.77 -7.00 -32.02
CA PRO A 258 47.09 -6.57 -33.39
C PRO A 258 47.97 -7.57 -34.13
#